data_2542854cd8664be15d5da7f5b33dba6f
#
_entry.id   2542854cd8664be15d5da7f5b33dba6f
#
_cell.length_a   1.000
_cell.length_b   1.000
_cell.length_c   1.000
_cell.angle_alpha   90.00
_cell.angle_beta   90.00
_cell.angle_gamma   90.00
#
_symmetry.space_group_name_H-M   'P 1'
#
loop_
_entity.id
_entity.type
_entity.pdbx_description
1 polymer ?
#
loop_
_entity_poly.entity_id
_entity_poly.type
_entity_poly.pdbx_seq_one_letter_code
_entity_poly.pdbx_strand_id
1 'polypeptide(L)'
;MQCKPRQDERAEENLQRQGYDCSRPSCRRENLVRGQLQSTRESLFPGYLFIHMPQGANWAPLRSTRGVARIVAFGGRPLAVSHDLIIQLQERASTHAIAACSPGEKVTILDQGFAGIESIFMTMDGEERVILLINLMNRQQQISLPLASITNR
;
A
#
# COMPACT_ATOMS: atom_id res chain seq x y z
N MET A 1 -6.06 6.76 -14.06
CA MET A 1 -6.07 5.98 -15.32
C MET A 1 -6.23 4.51 -15.02
N GLN A 2 -6.91 3.76 -15.88
CA GLN A 2 -7.02 2.30 -15.79
C GLN A 2 -5.98 1.64 -16.68
N CYS A 3 -5.26 0.67 -16.14
CA CYS A 3 -4.26 -0.13 -16.86
C CYS A 3 -4.87 -1.43 -17.39
N LYS A 4 -4.21 -2.02 -18.36
CA LYS A 4 -4.52 -3.39 -18.79
C LYS A 4 -4.15 -4.37 -17.67
N PRO A 5 -4.82 -5.53 -17.56
CA PRO A 5 -4.54 -6.50 -16.53
C PRO A 5 -3.04 -6.85 -16.45
N ARG A 6 -2.47 -6.77 -15.25
CA ARG A 6 -1.06 -7.05 -14.97
C ARG A 6 -0.03 -6.22 -15.76
N GLN A 7 -0.42 -5.03 -16.22
CA GLN A 7 0.46 -4.13 -16.97
C GLN A 7 0.65 -2.76 -16.29
N ASP A 8 0.39 -2.65 -15.02
CA ASP A 8 0.49 -1.41 -14.25
C ASP A 8 1.91 -0.83 -14.29
N GLU A 9 2.92 -1.65 -14.03
CA GLU A 9 4.34 -1.24 -14.10
C GLU A 9 4.72 -0.79 -15.52
N ARG A 10 4.32 -1.59 -16.51
CA ARG A 10 4.60 -1.26 -17.90
C ARG A 10 3.94 0.05 -18.35
N ALA A 11 2.72 0.31 -17.85
CA ALA A 11 2.03 1.57 -18.13
C ALA A 11 2.76 2.75 -17.48
N GLU A 12 3.15 2.61 -16.22
CA GLU A 12 3.90 3.61 -15.45
C GLU A 12 5.23 3.95 -16.15
N GLU A 13 6.05 2.96 -16.47
CA GLU A 13 7.32 3.14 -17.17
C GLU A 13 7.16 3.84 -18.52
N ASN A 14 6.16 3.43 -19.32
CA ASN A 14 5.95 4.03 -20.63
C ASN A 14 5.44 5.47 -20.55
N LEU A 15 4.65 5.81 -19.53
CA LEU A 15 4.20 7.18 -19.28
C LEU A 15 5.36 8.06 -18.80
N GLN A 16 6.16 7.58 -17.84
CA GLN A 16 7.34 8.29 -17.36
C GLN A 16 8.35 8.54 -18.49
N ARG A 17 8.55 7.56 -19.36
CA ARG A 17 9.43 7.68 -20.53
C ARG A 17 8.95 8.72 -21.54
N GLN A 18 7.63 8.99 -21.58
CA GLN A 18 7.00 10.05 -22.37
C GLN A 18 7.02 11.42 -21.65
N GLY A 19 7.58 11.50 -20.43
CA GLY A 19 7.67 12.72 -19.65
C GLY A 19 6.44 13.04 -18.81
N TYR A 20 5.52 12.10 -18.64
CA TYR A 20 4.38 12.30 -17.74
C TYR A 20 4.75 12.01 -16.30
N ASP A 21 4.31 12.89 -15.40
CA ASP A 21 4.37 12.67 -13.98
C ASP A 21 3.21 11.75 -13.57
N CYS A 22 3.55 10.55 -13.16
CA CYS A 22 2.56 9.55 -12.75
C CYS A 22 2.94 8.89 -11.43
N SER A 23 1.93 8.51 -10.68
CA SER A 23 2.06 7.90 -9.36
C SER A 23 1.20 6.65 -9.26
N ARG A 24 1.82 5.59 -8.76
CA ARG A 24 1.16 4.34 -8.40
C ARG A 24 1.44 4.07 -6.91
N PRO A 25 0.58 4.57 -6.01
CA PRO A 25 0.73 4.30 -4.58
C PRO A 25 0.80 2.80 -4.34
N SER A 26 1.84 2.36 -3.68
CA SER A 26 2.11 0.93 -3.45
C SER A 26 2.62 0.71 -2.05
N CYS A 27 2.20 -0.37 -1.42
CA CYS A 27 2.72 -0.81 -0.13
C CYS A 27 3.74 -1.94 -0.33
N ARG A 28 4.61 -2.07 0.65
CA ARG A 28 5.54 -3.19 0.75
C ARG A 28 4.82 -4.32 1.47
N ARG A 29 4.73 -5.46 0.83
CA ARG A 29 4.13 -6.66 1.43
C ARG A 29 5.22 -7.73 1.58
N GLU A 30 5.29 -8.28 2.77
CA GLU A 30 6.20 -9.39 3.03
C GLU A 30 5.40 -10.69 3.07
N ASN A 31 5.74 -11.60 2.19
CA ASN A 31 5.14 -12.91 2.11
C ASN A 31 6.18 -13.98 2.45
N LEU A 32 5.80 -14.94 3.26
CA LEU A 32 6.64 -16.12 3.53
C LEU A 32 6.46 -17.11 2.38
N VAL A 33 7.43 -17.16 1.47
CA VAL A 33 7.43 -18.12 0.35
C VAL A 33 8.51 -19.15 0.61
N ARG A 34 8.13 -20.41 0.78
CA ARG A 34 9.04 -21.53 1.05
C ARG A 34 9.99 -21.32 2.23
N GLY A 35 9.49 -20.69 3.31
CA GLY A 35 10.28 -20.41 4.50
C GLY A 35 11.23 -19.21 4.39
N GLN A 36 11.20 -18.47 3.29
CA GLN A 36 11.96 -17.23 3.09
C GLN A 36 11.02 -16.03 3.01
N LEU A 37 11.34 -14.98 3.74
CA LEU A 37 10.64 -13.68 3.65
C LEU A 37 10.96 -13.06 2.29
N GLN A 38 9.94 -12.95 1.44
CA GLN A 38 10.03 -12.20 0.19
C GLN A 38 9.21 -10.92 0.33
N SER A 39 9.89 -9.80 0.12
CA SER A 39 9.25 -8.50 0.08
C SER A 39 8.82 -8.19 -1.35
N THR A 40 7.52 -8.05 -1.55
CA THR A 40 6.92 -7.64 -2.82
C THR A 40 6.29 -6.27 -2.68
N ARG A 41 6.38 -5.48 -3.74
CA ARG A 41 5.71 -4.19 -3.82
C ARG A 41 4.37 -4.37 -4.51
N GLU A 42 3.27 -4.16 -3.78
CA GLU A 42 1.93 -4.28 -4.31
C GLU A 42 1.27 -2.90 -4.45
N SER A 43 0.57 -2.69 -5.55
CA SER A 43 -0.19 -1.46 -5.76
C SER A 43 -1.39 -1.42 -4.80
N LEU A 44 -1.63 -0.27 -4.15
CA LEU A 44 -2.86 -0.04 -3.36
C LEU A 44 -4.12 -0.06 -4.24
N PHE A 45 -3.97 0.24 -5.53
CA PHE A 45 -5.05 0.24 -6.51
C PHE A 45 -4.64 -0.60 -7.73
N PRO A 46 -4.71 -1.95 -7.63
CA PRO A 46 -4.35 -2.82 -8.75
C PRO A 46 -5.13 -2.47 -10.02
N GLY A 47 -4.43 -2.29 -11.12
CA GLY A 47 -5.02 -1.89 -12.39
C GLY A 47 -5.27 -0.39 -12.56
N TYR A 48 -4.83 0.44 -11.61
CA TYR A 48 -4.97 1.89 -11.69
C TYR A 48 -3.66 2.62 -11.40
N LEU A 49 -3.48 3.77 -12.02
CA LEU A 49 -2.43 4.75 -11.69
C LEU A 49 -2.99 6.17 -11.81
N PHE A 50 -2.36 7.08 -11.10
CA PHE A 50 -2.66 8.50 -11.15
C PHE A 50 -1.67 9.19 -12.06
N ILE A 51 -2.12 10.19 -12.81
CA ILE A 51 -1.29 10.98 -13.71
C ILE A 51 -1.58 12.45 -13.47
N HIS A 52 -0.52 13.23 -13.33
CA HIS A 52 -0.63 14.68 -13.26
C HIS A 52 -0.72 15.25 -14.67
N MET A 53 -1.83 15.92 -14.96
CA MET A 53 -2.07 16.55 -16.25
C MET A 53 -2.26 18.05 -16.06
N PRO A 54 -1.35 18.89 -16.59
CA PRO A 54 -1.54 20.33 -16.60
C PRO A 54 -2.80 20.73 -17.38
N GLN A 55 -3.35 21.90 -17.04
CA GLN A 55 -4.48 22.45 -17.80
C GLN A 55 -4.08 22.64 -19.27
N GLY A 56 -4.97 22.23 -20.18
CA GLY A 56 -4.72 22.34 -21.62
C GLY A 56 -3.79 21.27 -22.21
N ALA A 57 -3.31 20.32 -21.42
CA ALA A 57 -2.48 19.24 -21.92
C ALA A 57 -3.23 18.32 -22.89
N ASN A 58 -2.51 17.78 -23.86
CA ASN A 58 -3.07 16.84 -24.82
C ASN A 58 -3.19 15.43 -24.22
N TRP A 59 -4.40 14.92 -24.11
CA TRP A 59 -4.71 13.59 -23.59
C TRP A 59 -4.60 12.46 -24.61
N ALA A 60 -4.49 12.80 -25.92
CA ALA A 60 -4.50 11.79 -26.98
C ALA A 60 -3.36 10.77 -26.86
N PRO A 61 -2.11 11.14 -26.54
CA PRO A 61 -1.01 10.19 -26.43
C PRO A 61 -1.23 9.14 -25.33
N LEU A 62 -1.95 9.50 -24.27
CA LEU A 62 -2.19 8.58 -23.13
C LEU A 62 -2.99 7.35 -23.56
N ARG A 63 -3.94 7.51 -24.50
CA ARG A 63 -4.80 6.44 -24.97
C ARG A 63 -4.05 5.39 -25.79
N SER A 64 -2.95 5.79 -26.42
CA SER A 64 -2.09 4.91 -27.23
C SER A 64 -0.89 4.37 -26.45
N THR A 65 -0.72 4.79 -25.20
CA THR A 65 0.41 4.31 -24.39
C THR A 65 0.24 2.84 -24.05
N ARG A 66 1.31 2.07 -24.30
CA ARG A 66 1.32 0.62 -24.06
C ARG A 66 1.17 0.33 -22.56
N GLY A 67 0.20 -0.53 -22.20
CA GLY A 67 -0.16 -0.83 -20.82
C GLY A 67 -1.37 -0.04 -20.32
N VAL A 68 -1.71 1.08 -20.92
CA VAL A 68 -2.92 1.84 -20.62
C VAL A 68 -4.13 1.20 -21.29
N ALA A 69 -5.22 1.02 -20.54
CA ALA A 69 -6.50 0.57 -21.08
C ALA A 69 -7.39 1.77 -21.43
N ARG A 70 -7.58 2.68 -20.46
CA ARG A 70 -8.41 3.87 -20.68
C ARG A 70 -8.15 4.94 -19.62
N ILE A 71 -8.56 6.17 -19.93
CA ILE A 71 -8.67 7.25 -18.96
C ILE A 71 -9.98 7.06 -18.21
N VAL A 72 -9.94 7.08 -16.87
CA VAL A 72 -11.16 7.05 -16.07
C VAL A 72 -11.88 8.38 -16.24
N ALA A 73 -13.12 8.32 -16.68
CA ALA A 73 -13.92 9.51 -16.99
C ALA A 73 -15.36 9.30 -16.51
N PHE A 74 -16.01 10.39 -16.17
CA PHE A 74 -17.43 10.45 -15.84
C PHE A 74 -18.09 11.53 -16.70
N GLY A 75 -19.19 11.18 -17.39
CA GLY A 75 -19.86 12.12 -18.29
C GLY A 75 -18.95 12.63 -19.42
N GLY A 76 -18.01 11.82 -19.93
CA GLY A 76 -17.05 12.20 -20.97
C GLY A 76 -15.89 13.10 -20.49
N ARG A 77 -15.85 13.47 -19.22
CA ARG A 77 -14.77 14.26 -18.63
C ARG A 77 -13.86 13.39 -17.77
N PRO A 78 -12.52 13.52 -17.87
CA PRO A 78 -11.58 12.84 -17.01
C PRO A 78 -11.90 13.09 -15.53
N LEU A 79 -11.89 12.04 -14.72
CA LEU A 79 -12.13 12.15 -13.29
C LEU A 79 -10.86 12.70 -12.62
N ALA A 80 -10.98 13.91 -12.08
CA ALA A 80 -9.89 14.54 -11.34
C ALA A 80 -9.87 14.01 -9.88
N VAL A 81 -8.68 13.81 -9.37
CA VAL A 81 -8.40 13.47 -7.97
C VAL A 81 -7.60 14.61 -7.37
N SER A 82 -7.93 15.02 -6.14
CA SER A 82 -7.20 16.11 -5.48
C SER A 82 -5.74 15.74 -5.24
N HIS A 83 -4.86 16.71 -5.33
CA HIS A 83 -3.43 16.53 -5.08
C HIS A 83 -3.18 16.07 -3.64
N ASP A 84 -3.91 16.64 -2.68
CA ASP A 84 -3.79 16.29 -1.26
C ASP A 84 -4.11 14.82 -1.00
N LEU A 85 -5.10 14.26 -1.71
CA LEU A 85 -5.40 12.83 -1.62
C LEU A 85 -4.25 11.97 -2.13
N ILE A 86 -3.60 12.37 -3.21
CA ILE A 86 -2.44 11.65 -3.76
C ILE A 86 -1.28 11.67 -2.74
N ILE A 87 -1.01 12.82 -2.12
CA ILE A 87 0.02 12.93 -1.07
C ILE A 87 -0.32 12.00 0.09
N GLN A 88 -1.54 12.05 0.62
CA GLN A 88 -1.97 11.18 1.72
C GLN A 88 -1.85 9.69 1.37
N LEU A 89 -2.15 9.30 0.14
CA LEU A 89 -1.99 7.91 -0.31
C LEU A 89 -0.51 7.51 -0.38
N GLN A 90 0.37 8.40 -0.82
CA GLN A 90 1.81 8.16 -0.84
C GLN A 90 2.40 8.06 0.56
N GLU A 91 1.96 8.92 1.49
CA GLU A 91 2.36 8.89 2.90
C GLU A 91 1.90 7.60 3.58
N ARG A 92 0.64 7.19 3.38
CA ARG A 92 0.12 5.92 3.90
C ARG A 92 0.87 4.72 3.31
N ALA A 93 1.15 4.74 2.03
CA ALA A 93 1.96 3.71 1.38
C ALA A 93 3.37 3.60 2.01
N SER A 94 3.95 4.73 2.41
CA SER A 94 5.24 4.78 3.11
C SER A 94 5.12 4.31 4.57
N THR A 95 4.00 4.60 5.23
CA THR A 95 3.75 4.21 6.63
C THR A 95 3.45 2.71 6.76
N HIS A 96 2.80 2.10 5.77
CA HIS A 96 2.64 0.64 5.71
C HIS A 96 3.97 -0.11 5.47
N ALA A 97 5.02 0.59 5.05
CA ALA A 97 6.37 0.04 5.03
C ALA A 97 7.00 -0.13 6.43
N ILE A 98 6.34 0.39 7.48
CA ILE A 98 6.89 0.40 8.86
C ILE A 98 6.60 -0.90 9.60
N ALA A 99 5.72 -1.74 9.16
CA ALA A 99 5.42 -2.98 9.88
C ALA A 99 5.95 -4.22 9.18
N ALA A 100 7.22 -4.23 8.86
CA ALA A 100 7.95 -5.48 8.73
C ALA A 100 8.37 -5.94 10.13
N CYS A 101 7.38 -6.28 10.99
CA CYS A 101 7.69 -7.00 12.20
C CYS A 101 8.07 -8.42 11.81
N SER A 102 9.24 -8.86 12.24
CA SER A 102 9.65 -10.24 12.10
C SER A 102 8.99 -11.10 13.18
N PRO A 103 8.55 -12.34 12.88
CA PRO A 103 8.06 -13.25 13.89
C PRO A 103 9.07 -13.38 15.04
N GLY A 104 8.61 -13.18 16.28
CA GLY A 104 9.45 -13.14 17.47
C GLY A 104 9.94 -11.75 17.88
N GLU A 105 9.67 -10.71 17.08
CA GLU A 105 10.04 -9.33 17.40
C GLU A 105 9.14 -8.74 18.48
N LYS A 106 9.73 -7.96 19.39
CA LYS A 106 8.99 -7.25 20.43
C LYS A 106 8.35 -5.99 19.83
N VAL A 107 7.06 -5.84 20.05
CA VAL A 107 6.27 -4.69 19.63
C VAL A 107 5.47 -4.13 20.81
N THR A 108 5.20 -2.85 20.78
CA THR A 108 4.38 -2.18 21.80
C THR A 108 3.00 -1.91 21.25
N ILE A 109 1.97 -2.24 22.02
CA ILE A 109 0.58 -1.99 21.66
C ILE A 109 0.22 -0.55 22.02
N LEU A 110 -0.38 0.16 21.04
CA LEU A 110 -0.85 1.55 21.19
C LEU A 110 -2.36 1.64 21.47
N ASP A 111 -3.10 0.55 21.29
CA ASP A 111 -4.56 0.50 21.50
C ASP A 111 -4.92 0.75 22.97
N GLN A 112 -5.95 1.56 23.20
CA GLN A 112 -6.35 2.02 24.55
C GLN A 112 -6.61 0.89 25.57
N GLY A 113 -7.07 -0.30 25.12
CA GLY A 113 -7.32 -1.44 25.99
C GLY A 113 -6.06 -2.19 26.43
N PHE A 114 -4.97 -2.08 25.68
CA PHE A 114 -3.72 -2.81 25.89
C PHE A 114 -2.50 -1.89 25.77
N ALA A 115 -2.70 -0.57 25.87
CA ALA A 115 -1.66 0.42 25.65
C ALA A 115 -0.45 0.20 26.55
N GLY A 116 0.74 0.21 25.96
CA GLY A 116 2.00 0.05 26.66
C GLY A 116 2.39 -1.39 27.01
N ILE A 117 1.57 -2.39 26.65
CA ILE A 117 1.94 -3.80 26.87
C ILE A 117 2.97 -4.20 25.80
N GLU A 118 4.11 -4.70 26.26
CA GLU A 118 5.07 -5.37 25.39
C GLU A 118 4.50 -6.71 24.93
N SER A 119 4.55 -6.94 23.65
CA SER A 119 4.05 -8.15 23.01
C SER A 119 5.06 -8.68 22.00
N ILE A 120 4.88 -9.92 21.61
CA ILE A 120 5.71 -10.55 20.58
C ILE A 120 4.86 -10.67 19.32
N PHE A 121 5.35 -10.13 18.22
CA PHE A 121 4.73 -10.30 16.93
C PHE A 121 4.86 -11.78 16.47
N MET A 122 3.74 -12.40 16.12
CA MET A 122 3.72 -13.79 15.65
C MET A 122 3.59 -13.88 14.14
N THR A 123 2.56 -13.26 13.60
CA THR A 123 2.29 -13.27 12.15
C THR A 123 1.23 -12.22 11.81
N MET A 124 1.04 -12.00 10.52
CA MET A 124 -0.09 -11.22 10.01
C MET A 124 -1.38 -12.05 10.06
N ASP A 125 -2.50 -11.39 10.36
CA ASP A 125 -3.85 -11.94 10.30
C ASP A 125 -4.61 -11.18 9.20
N GLY A 126 -4.37 -11.59 7.96
CA GLY A 126 -4.84 -10.85 6.79
C GLY A 126 -3.96 -9.63 6.46
N GLU A 127 -4.58 -8.63 5.85
CA GLU A 127 -3.83 -7.46 5.32
C GLU A 127 -3.66 -6.32 6.33
N GLU A 128 -4.57 -6.22 7.28
CA GLU A 128 -4.66 -5.07 8.19
C GLU A 128 -4.57 -5.42 9.68
N ARG A 129 -4.40 -6.69 10.00
CA ARG A 129 -4.34 -7.18 11.37
C ARG A 129 -3.09 -8.00 11.63
N VAL A 130 -2.70 -8.05 12.90
CA VAL A 130 -1.54 -8.81 13.38
C VAL A 130 -1.96 -9.72 14.53
N ILE A 131 -1.35 -10.89 14.59
CA ILE A 131 -1.45 -11.78 15.75
C ILE A 131 -0.25 -11.51 16.65
N LEU A 132 -0.54 -11.14 17.88
CA LEU A 132 0.46 -10.86 18.91
C LEU A 132 0.33 -11.88 20.03
N LEU A 133 1.47 -12.25 20.60
CA LEU A 133 1.57 -13.01 21.83
C LEU A 133 1.78 -12.03 22.98
N ILE A 134 0.82 -11.94 23.87
CA ILE A 134 0.89 -11.13 25.09
C ILE A 134 1.02 -12.03 26.31
N ASN A 135 1.67 -11.54 27.35
CA ASN A 135 1.71 -12.19 28.65
C ASN A 135 0.79 -11.45 29.62
N LEU A 136 -0.34 -12.05 29.93
CA LEU A 136 -1.33 -11.50 30.83
C LEU A 136 -1.50 -12.45 32.03
N MET A 137 -1.27 -11.96 33.26
CA MET A 137 -1.40 -12.75 34.51
C MET A 137 -0.63 -14.09 34.46
N ASN A 138 0.62 -14.08 34.00
CA ASN A 138 1.47 -15.27 33.82
C ASN A 138 0.91 -16.31 32.82
N ARG A 139 0.02 -15.90 31.92
CA ARG A 139 -0.49 -16.73 30.83
C ARG A 139 -0.20 -16.06 29.51
N GLN A 140 0.34 -16.83 28.59
CA GLN A 140 0.51 -16.37 27.21
C GLN A 140 -0.81 -16.49 26.46
N GLN A 141 -1.24 -15.40 25.85
CA GLN A 141 -2.46 -15.34 25.04
C GLN A 141 -2.15 -14.72 23.69
N GLN A 142 -2.81 -15.24 22.67
CA GLN A 142 -2.75 -14.66 21.34
C GLN A 142 -3.94 -13.70 21.16
N ILE A 143 -3.65 -12.52 20.67
CA ILE A 143 -4.66 -11.52 20.33
C ILE A 143 -4.45 -11.04 18.90
N SER A 144 -5.54 -10.73 18.21
CA SER A 144 -5.50 -10.12 16.89
C SER A 144 -5.89 -8.66 17.01
N LEU A 145 -4.99 -7.76 16.60
CA LEU A 145 -5.18 -6.30 16.62
C LEU A 145 -4.94 -5.71 15.23
N PRO A 146 -5.52 -4.52 14.95
CA PRO A 146 -5.17 -3.77 13.75
C PRO A 146 -3.67 -3.47 13.71
N LEU A 147 -3.07 -3.57 12.54
CA LEU A 147 -1.65 -3.25 12.34
C LEU A 147 -1.30 -1.82 12.80
N ALA A 148 -2.23 -0.88 12.61
CA ALA A 148 -2.09 0.50 13.06
C ALA A 148 -2.03 0.67 14.58
N SER A 149 -2.39 -0.38 15.35
CA SER A 149 -2.39 -0.37 16.82
C SER A 149 -1.08 -0.82 17.43
N ILE A 150 -0.04 -1.04 16.64
CA ILE A 150 1.28 -1.45 17.15
C ILE A 150 2.38 -0.53 16.65
N THR A 151 3.46 -0.47 17.41
CA THR A 151 4.69 0.23 17.01
C THR A 151 5.91 -0.61 17.34
N ASN A 152 6.90 -0.57 16.46
CA ASN A 152 8.25 -1.03 16.77
C ASN A 152 8.95 0.08 17.56
N ARG A 153 9.66 -0.29 18.57
CA ARG A 153 10.46 0.65 19.36
C ARG A 153 11.84 0.80 18.75
#